data_9b7106a9f92c70344a88f40730e8aabf
#
_entry.id   9b7106a9f92c70344a88f40730e8aabf
#
_cell.length_a   1.000
_cell.length_b   1.000
_cell.length_c   1.000
_cell.angle_alpha   90.00
_cell.angle_beta   90.00
_cell.angle_gamma   90.00
#
_symmetry.space_group_name_H-M   'P 1'
#
loop_
_entity.id
_entity.type
_entity.pdbx_description
1 polymer ?
#
loop_
_entity_poly.entity_id
_entity_poly.type
_entity_poly.pdbx_seq_one_letter_code
_entity_poly.pdbx_strand_id
1 'polypeptide(L)'
;MNSKVRHIIYGIISFVLSFVLFLLSFAIVLQSTILNPSYIMDNMNTSNYFVDKRDEIKESLVNLGYASGLDEKFFENVVDEVTIHDNTQAYLNSFYAGEEAKIDTTAFKQKFNSELDSYISKNNLKVANDGSREYLINQAANIYAAALRIPLFATLSAYLIALKNMMPLIIGGLAVLVAILCV
;
A
#
# COMPACT_ATOMS: atom_id res chain seq x y z
N MET A 1 -1.63 58.12 5.13
CA MET A 1 -1.40 57.18 4.00
C MET A 1 -2.43 57.46 2.92
N ASN A 2 -2.04 57.61 1.66
CA ASN A 2 -2.94 57.93 0.54
C ASN A 2 -3.95 56.77 0.37
N SER A 3 -5.26 57.11 0.20
CA SER A 3 -6.34 56.10 0.03
C SER A 3 -6.03 55.05 -1.05
N LYS A 4 -5.46 55.45 -2.19
CA LYS A 4 -5.06 54.56 -3.28
C LYS A 4 -3.98 53.57 -2.85
N VAL A 5 -2.98 53.99 -2.08
CA VAL A 5 -1.91 53.10 -1.58
C VAL A 5 -2.50 52.08 -0.60
N ARG A 6 -3.45 52.45 0.24
CA ARG A 6 -4.14 51.57 1.17
C ARG A 6 -4.90 50.47 0.45
N HIS A 7 -5.62 50.79 -0.63
CA HIS A 7 -6.36 49.79 -1.42
C HIS A 7 -5.43 48.81 -2.14
N ILE A 8 -4.28 49.28 -2.64
CA ILE A 8 -3.28 48.41 -3.26
C ILE A 8 -2.70 47.44 -2.23
N ILE A 9 -2.34 47.92 -1.04
CA ILE A 9 -1.81 47.09 0.05
C ILE A 9 -2.83 46.00 0.46
N TYR A 10 -4.09 46.41 0.68
CA TYR A 10 -5.15 45.44 1.00
C TYR A 10 -5.37 44.39 -0.13
N GLY A 11 -5.28 44.83 -1.38
CA GLY A 11 -5.37 43.91 -2.53
C GLY A 11 -4.25 42.87 -2.53
N ILE A 12 -3.01 43.30 -2.25
CA ILE A 12 -1.86 42.40 -2.15
C ILE A 12 -2.02 41.44 -0.97
N ILE A 13 -2.40 41.94 0.21
CA ILE A 13 -2.61 41.11 1.40
C ILE A 13 -3.71 40.06 1.14
N SER A 14 -4.83 40.47 0.55
CA SER A 14 -5.92 39.55 0.22
C SER A 14 -5.49 38.49 -0.77
N PHE A 15 -4.67 38.82 -1.78
CA PHE A 15 -4.13 37.86 -2.74
C PHE A 15 -3.21 36.86 -2.05
N VAL A 16 -2.26 37.35 -1.23
CA VAL A 16 -1.36 36.49 -0.47
C VAL A 16 -2.11 35.59 0.50
N LEU A 17 -3.10 36.13 1.21
CA LEU A 17 -3.95 35.33 2.12
C LEU A 17 -4.69 34.23 1.39
N SER A 18 -5.29 34.52 0.24
CA SER A 18 -5.98 33.53 -0.58
C SER A 18 -5.05 32.40 -1.03
N PHE A 19 -3.82 32.75 -1.45
CA PHE A 19 -2.82 31.78 -1.85
C PHE A 19 -2.35 30.90 -0.68
N VAL A 20 -2.13 31.50 0.50
CA VAL A 20 -1.74 30.76 1.72
C VAL A 20 -2.86 29.83 2.17
N LEU A 21 -4.12 30.26 2.13
CA LEU A 21 -5.28 29.41 2.44
C LEU A 21 -5.41 28.23 1.46
N PHE A 22 -5.14 28.46 0.17
CA PHE A 22 -5.10 27.39 -0.82
C PHE A 22 -4.01 26.36 -0.47
N LEU A 23 -2.78 26.83 -0.17
CA LEU A 23 -1.69 25.92 0.22
C LEU A 23 -1.99 25.16 1.51
N LEU A 24 -2.60 25.82 2.50
CA LEU A 24 -3.01 25.19 3.75
C LEU A 24 -4.04 24.10 3.51
N SER A 25 -5.07 24.38 2.72
CA SER A 25 -6.10 23.40 2.36
C SER A 25 -5.50 22.21 1.61
N PHE A 26 -4.60 22.47 0.66
CA PHE A 26 -3.90 21.44 -0.08
C PHE A 26 -3.03 20.55 0.81
N ALA A 27 -2.28 21.15 1.76
CA ALA A 27 -1.47 20.42 2.73
C ALA A 27 -2.32 19.51 3.64
N ILE A 28 -3.48 20.01 4.12
CA ILE A 28 -4.42 19.23 4.93
C ILE A 28 -4.96 18.04 4.12
N VAL A 29 -5.36 18.25 2.87
CA VAL A 29 -5.85 17.18 1.99
C VAL A 29 -4.77 16.12 1.77
N LEU A 30 -3.52 16.52 1.46
CA LEU A 30 -2.41 15.57 1.30
C LEU A 30 -2.18 14.74 2.56
N GLN A 31 -2.18 15.39 3.74
CA GLN A 31 -1.98 14.70 5.01
C GLN A 31 -3.10 13.71 5.33
N SER A 32 -4.34 14.08 5.03
CA SER A 32 -5.50 13.23 5.34
C SER A 32 -5.75 12.12 4.32
N THR A 33 -5.12 12.18 3.15
CA THR A 33 -5.31 11.22 2.05
C THR A 33 -4.03 10.42 1.77
N ILE A 34 -3.18 10.90 0.87
CA ILE A 34 -2.01 10.17 0.36
C ILE A 34 -0.99 9.85 1.46
N LEU A 35 -0.87 10.70 2.49
CA LEU A 35 0.05 10.49 3.62
C LEU A 35 -0.60 9.76 4.80
N ASN A 36 -1.82 9.27 4.63
CA ASN A 36 -2.56 8.53 5.65
C ASN A 36 -2.77 7.07 5.23
N PRO A 37 -2.08 6.10 5.87
CA PRO A 37 -2.22 4.68 5.52
C PRO A 37 -3.65 4.16 5.73
N SER A 38 -4.37 4.65 6.73
CA SER A 38 -5.76 4.25 6.98
C SER A 38 -6.68 4.69 5.83
N TYR A 39 -6.52 5.92 5.32
CA TYR A 39 -7.31 6.38 4.18
C TYR A 39 -7.07 5.52 2.92
N ILE A 40 -5.80 5.16 2.67
CA ILE A 40 -5.46 4.28 1.54
C ILE A 40 -6.11 2.92 1.72
N MET A 41 -6.03 2.35 2.92
CA MET A 41 -6.61 1.06 3.26
C MET A 41 -8.14 1.06 3.15
N ASP A 42 -8.80 2.13 3.61
CA ASP A 42 -10.26 2.30 3.50
C ASP A 42 -10.71 2.35 2.03
N ASN A 43 -9.93 3.04 1.17
CA ASN A 43 -10.22 3.04 -0.27
C ASN A 43 -10.03 1.67 -0.91
N MET A 44 -9.00 0.92 -0.51
CA MET A 44 -8.81 -0.47 -0.96
C MET A 44 -9.97 -1.37 -0.51
N ASN A 45 -10.46 -1.20 0.73
CA ASN A 45 -11.58 -1.94 1.29
C ASN A 45 -12.92 -1.63 0.59
N THR A 46 -13.12 -0.39 0.16
CA THR A 46 -14.36 0.04 -0.52
C THR A 46 -14.35 -0.24 -2.02
N SER A 47 -13.21 -0.57 -2.58
CA SER A 47 -13.04 -1.01 -3.97
C SER A 47 -12.95 -2.54 -4.03
N ASN A 48 -12.95 -3.09 -5.24
CA ASN A 48 -12.71 -4.52 -5.45
C ASN A 48 -11.22 -4.90 -5.36
N TYR A 49 -10.36 -4.05 -4.80
CA TYR A 49 -8.92 -4.22 -4.83
C TYR A 49 -8.46 -5.61 -4.33
N PHE A 50 -8.99 -6.08 -3.20
CA PHE A 50 -8.57 -7.36 -2.62
C PHE A 50 -9.07 -8.57 -3.40
N VAL A 51 -10.27 -8.47 -3.99
CA VAL A 51 -10.81 -9.48 -4.92
C VAL A 51 -9.95 -9.55 -6.17
N ASP A 52 -9.72 -8.41 -6.82
CA ASP A 52 -8.91 -8.35 -8.05
C ASP A 52 -7.48 -8.81 -7.78
N LYS A 53 -6.91 -8.46 -6.63
CA LYS A 53 -5.55 -8.87 -6.24
C LYS A 53 -5.46 -10.35 -5.93
N ARG A 54 -6.48 -10.96 -5.30
CA ARG A 54 -6.58 -12.40 -5.12
C ARG A 54 -6.57 -13.12 -6.47
N ASP A 55 -7.37 -12.64 -7.41
CA ASP A 55 -7.52 -13.26 -8.73
C ASP A 55 -6.22 -13.13 -9.56
N GLU A 56 -5.54 -11.98 -9.51
CA GLU A 56 -4.21 -11.76 -10.12
C GLU A 56 -3.16 -12.74 -9.56
N ILE A 57 -3.11 -12.89 -8.22
CA ILE A 57 -2.18 -13.82 -7.56
C ILE A 57 -2.51 -15.26 -7.96
N LYS A 58 -3.80 -15.64 -7.92
CA LYS A 58 -4.26 -16.97 -8.32
C LYS A 58 -3.84 -17.30 -9.75
N GLU A 59 -4.08 -16.41 -10.70
CA GLU A 59 -3.69 -16.60 -12.11
C GLU A 59 -2.17 -16.82 -12.25
N SER A 60 -1.38 -16.00 -11.55
CA SER A 60 0.08 -16.12 -11.55
C SER A 60 0.57 -17.43 -10.95
N LEU A 61 -0.09 -17.92 -9.90
CA LEU A 61 0.21 -19.22 -9.27
C LEU A 61 -0.23 -20.40 -10.13
N VAL A 62 -1.36 -20.31 -10.83
CA VAL A 62 -1.82 -21.34 -11.79
C VAL A 62 -0.78 -21.53 -12.88
N ASN A 63 -0.22 -20.44 -13.41
CA ASN A 63 0.86 -20.51 -14.41
C ASN A 63 2.13 -21.23 -13.87
N LEU A 64 2.49 -20.99 -12.60
CA LEU A 64 3.56 -21.75 -11.93
C LEU A 64 3.17 -23.23 -11.76
N GLY A 65 1.90 -23.49 -11.40
CA GLY A 65 1.37 -24.83 -11.13
C GLY A 65 1.36 -25.73 -12.34
N TYR A 66 1.07 -25.24 -13.53
CA TYR A 66 1.11 -26.03 -14.77
C TYR A 66 2.48 -26.67 -14.99
N ALA A 67 3.57 -25.99 -14.69
CA ALA A 67 4.92 -26.53 -14.77
C ALA A 67 5.20 -27.62 -13.71
N SER A 68 4.42 -27.66 -12.64
CA SER A 68 4.57 -28.56 -11.50
C SER A 68 3.52 -29.70 -11.47
N GLY A 69 2.62 -29.72 -12.45
CA GLY A 69 1.54 -30.76 -12.55
C GLY A 69 0.39 -30.53 -11.57
N LEU A 70 0.27 -29.31 -10.99
CA LEU A 70 -0.86 -28.89 -10.15
C LEU A 70 -1.98 -28.34 -11.03
N ASP A 71 -3.22 -28.71 -10.74
CA ASP A 71 -4.38 -28.19 -11.44
C ASP A 71 -4.87 -26.84 -10.87
N GLU A 72 -5.74 -26.16 -11.59
CA GLU A 72 -6.28 -24.86 -11.19
C GLU A 72 -7.04 -24.93 -9.85
N LYS A 73 -7.74 -26.04 -9.58
CA LYS A 73 -8.53 -26.25 -8.36
C LYS A 73 -7.67 -26.25 -7.10
N PHE A 74 -6.40 -26.64 -7.21
CA PHE A 74 -5.45 -26.57 -6.10
C PHE A 74 -5.33 -25.13 -5.58
N PHE A 75 -5.30 -24.14 -6.46
CA PHE A 75 -5.07 -22.75 -6.10
C PHE A 75 -6.30 -22.01 -5.57
N GLU A 76 -7.51 -22.61 -5.67
CA GLU A 76 -8.74 -21.97 -5.21
C GLU A 76 -8.74 -21.65 -3.71
N ASN A 77 -8.07 -22.50 -2.91
CA ASN A 77 -8.03 -22.37 -1.46
C ASN A 77 -6.70 -21.82 -0.93
N VAL A 78 -5.68 -21.65 -1.78
CA VAL A 78 -4.33 -21.23 -1.36
C VAL A 78 -4.29 -19.73 -1.07
N VAL A 79 -5.04 -18.94 -1.83
CA VAL A 79 -5.03 -17.45 -1.72
C VAL A 79 -6.37 -16.99 -1.19
N ASP A 80 -6.36 -16.25 -0.08
CA ASP A 80 -7.54 -15.65 0.50
C ASP A 80 -7.40 -14.14 0.71
N GLU A 81 -8.52 -13.45 0.64
CA GLU A 81 -8.58 -11.99 0.74
C GLU A 81 -8.17 -11.46 2.11
N VAL A 82 -8.44 -12.21 3.19
CA VAL A 82 -8.10 -11.79 4.56
C VAL A 82 -6.59 -11.72 4.72
N THR A 83 -5.88 -12.77 4.30
CA THR A 83 -4.40 -12.77 4.36
C THR A 83 -3.79 -11.68 3.47
N ILE A 84 -4.37 -11.41 2.29
CA ILE A 84 -3.94 -10.31 1.42
C ILE A 84 -4.15 -8.95 2.11
N HIS A 85 -5.34 -8.75 2.67
CA HIS A 85 -5.70 -7.53 3.40
C HIS A 85 -4.72 -7.26 4.55
N ASP A 86 -4.50 -8.25 5.42
CA ASP A 86 -3.65 -8.09 6.60
C ASP A 86 -2.19 -7.82 6.22
N ASN A 87 -1.67 -8.52 5.21
CA ASN A 87 -0.33 -8.27 4.70
C ASN A 87 -0.19 -6.89 4.05
N THR A 88 -1.22 -6.44 3.30
CA THR A 88 -1.22 -5.10 2.70
C THR A 88 -1.25 -4.02 3.76
N GLN A 89 -2.09 -4.19 4.80
CA GLN A 89 -2.15 -3.26 5.93
C GLN A 89 -0.82 -3.19 6.69
N ALA A 90 -0.21 -4.34 7.00
CA ALA A 90 1.08 -4.39 7.67
C ALA A 90 2.17 -3.72 6.83
N TYR A 91 2.20 -3.99 5.51
CA TYR A 91 3.12 -3.37 4.57
C TYR A 91 2.98 -1.85 4.54
N LEU A 92 1.74 -1.32 4.44
CA LEU A 92 1.48 0.11 4.46
C LEU A 92 1.90 0.75 5.79
N ASN A 93 1.57 0.12 6.92
CA ASN A 93 1.92 0.63 8.22
C ASN A 93 3.44 0.73 8.40
N SER A 94 4.19 -0.33 8.08
CA SER A 94 5.67 -0.32 8.14
C SER A 94 6.25 0.72 7.20
N PHE A 95 5.72 0.83 5.97
CA PHE A 95 6.14 1.83 5.02
C PHE A 95 6.02 3.26 5.58
N TYR A 96 4.84 3.61 6.12
CA TYR A 96 4.61 4.96 6.68
C TYR A 96 5.25 5.19 8.04
N ALA A 97 5.70 4.14 8.72
CA ALA A 97 6.57 4.24 9.91
C ALA A 97 8.03 4.52 9.55
N GLY A 98 8.41 4.40 8.27
CA GLY A 98 9.80 4.52 7.83
C GLY A 98 10.63 3.27 8.09
N GLU A 99 9.96 2.14 8.32
CA GLU A 99 10.57 0.84 8.52
C GLU A 99 10.78 0.11 7.19
N GLU A 100 11.57 -0.95 7.21
CA GLU A 100 11.70 -1.81 6.03
C GLU A 100 10.39 -2.56 5.78
N ALA A 101 9.60 -2.07 4.82
CA ALA A 101 8.32 -2.66 4.47
C ALA A 101 8.53 -3.98 3.70
N LYS A 102 8.24 -5.10 4.37
CA LYS A 102 8.31 -6.46 3.82
C LYS A 102 6.93 -7.11 3.86
N ILE A 103 6.64 -7.93 2.84
CA ILE A 103 5.47 -8.80 2.87
C ILE A 103 5.83 -10.07 3.63
N ASP A 104 5.10 -10.36 4.70
CA ASP A 104 5.25 -11.63 5.43
C ASP A 104 4.56 -12.76 4.64
N THR A 105 5.37 -13.70 4.19
CA THR A 105 4.88 -14.86 3.44
C THR A 105 4.69 -16.11 4.30
N THR A 106 4.87 -16.02 5.61
CA THR A 106 4.86 -17.19 6.51
C THR A 106 3.51 -17.90 6.50
N ALA A 107 2.42 -17.16 6.71
CA ALA A 107 1.07 -17.72 6.70
C ALA A 107 0.71 -18.30 5.32
N PHE A 108 1.08 -17.61 4.24
CA PHE A 108 0.89 -18.09 2.88
C PHE A 108 1.64 -19.41 2.63
N LYS A 109 2.92 -19.49 3.01
CA LYS A 109 3.73 -20.71 2.86
C LYS A 109 3.15 -21.89 3.64
N GLN A 110 2.69 -21.65 4.86
CA GLN A 110 2.05 -22.68 5.70
C GLN A 110 0.77 -23.20 5.03
N LYS A 111 -0.08 -22.30 4.54
CA LYS A 111 -1.32 -22.67 3.86
C LYS A 111 -1.04 -23.42 2.57
N PHE A 112 -0.14 -22.91 1.71
CA PHE A 112 0.27 -23.56 0.49
C PHE A 112 0.78 -25.00 0.76
N ASN A 113 1.64 -25.14 1.78
CA ASN A 113 2.19 -26.45 2.16
C ASN A 113 1.10 -27.42 2.63
N SER A 114 0.14 -26.96 3.45
CA SER A 114 -1.00 -27.75 3.94
C SER A 114 -1.91 -28.22 2.78
N GLU A 115 -2.23 -27.31 1.86
CA GLU A 115 -3.01 -27.65 0.67
C GLU A 115 -2.28 -28.64 -0.23
N LEU A 116 -0.95 -28.49 -0.35
CA LEU A 116 -0.13 -29.43 -1.12
C LEU A 116 -0.11 -30.84 -0.51
N ASP A 117 -0.02 -30.95 0.83
CA ASP A 117 -0.13 -32.25 1.52
C ASP A 117 -1.52 -32.88 1.29
N SER A 118 -2.56 -32.09 1.36
CA SER A 118 -3.94 -32.54 1.10
C SER A 118 -4.10 -33.04 -0.36
N TYR A 119 -3.57 -32.26 -1.30
CA TYR A 119 -3.61 -32.61 -2.73
C TYR A 119 -2.84 -33.89 -3.05
N ILE A 120 -1.64 -34.03 -2.50
CA ILE A 120 -0.79 -35.26 -2.66
C ILE A 120 -1.51 -36.46 -2.09
N SER A 121 -2.05 -36.35 -0.88
CA SER A 121 -2.76 -37.46 -0.21
C SER A 121 -4.02 -37.87 -0.97
N LYS A 122 -4.80 -36.90 -1.44
CA LYS A 122 -6.07 -37.12 -2.14
C LYS A 122 -5.89 -37.75 -3.50
N ASN A 123 -4.79 -37.46 -4.19
CA ASN A 123 -4.48 -37.95 -5.52
C ASN A 123 -3.49 -39.15 -5.50
N ASN A 124 -3.10 -39.64 -4.31
CA ASN A 124 -2.13 -40.74 -4.15
C ASN A 124 -0.81 -40.49 -4.90
N LEU A 125 -0.33 -39.25 -4.92
CA LEU A 125 0.88 -38.89 -5.64
C LEU A 125 2.13 -39.27 -4.85
N LYS A 126 3.18 -39.70 -5.57
CA LYS A 126 4.51 -39.90 -5.00
C LYS A 126 5.31 -38.60 -5.17
N VAL A 127 5.73 -38.00 -4.07
CA VAL A 127 6.58 -36.81 -4.08
C VAL A 127 8.04 -37.23 -4.08
N ALA A 128 8.81 -36.69 -5.01
CA ALA A 128 10.26 -36.85 -5.00
C ALA A 128 10.84 -36.08 -3.80
N ASN A 129 11.79 -36.68 -3.09
CA ASN A 129 12.46 -36.03 -1.96
C ASN A 129 13.75 -35.34 -2.44
N ASP A 130 13.60 -34.40 -3.39
CA ASP A 130 14.70 -33.76 -4.12
C ASP A 130 14.74 -32.22 -3.92
N GLY A 131 13.98 -31.70 -2.95
CA GLY A 131 13.90 -30.25 -2.72
C GLY A 131 12.94 -29.50 -3.66
N SER A 132 12.33 -30.16 -4.64
CA SER A 132 11.40 -29.54 -5.59
C SER A 132 10.18 -28.95 -4.91
N ARG A 133 9.71 -29.60 -3.82
CA ARG A 133 8.61 -29.07 -2.99
C ARG A 133 8.94 -27.72 -2.37
N GLU A 134 10.09 -27.62 -1.72
CA GLU A 134 10.52 -26.38 -1.09
C GLU A 134 10.73 -25.26 -2.12
N TYR A 135 11.33 -25.62 -3.25
CA TYR A 135 11.48 -24.69 -4.38
C TYR A 135 10.14 -24.14 -4.85
N LEU A 136 9.14 -25.02 -5.07
CA LEU A 136 7.79 -24.61 -5.49
C LEU A 136 7.13 -23.66 -4.48
N ILE A 137 7.17 -23.99 -3.18
CA ILE A 137 6.62 -23.15 -2.11
C ILE A 137 7.30 -21.78 -2.08
N ASN A 138 8.63 -21.74 -2.24
CA ASN A 138 9.38 -20.50 -2.24
C ASN A 138 9.09 -19.65 -3.48
N GLN A 139 8.95 -20.27 -4.66
CA GLN A 139 8.54 -19.54 -5.88
C GLN A 139 7.12 -18.99 -5.78
N ALA A 140 6.18 -19.77 -5.25
CA ALA A 140 4.82 -19.31 -5.00
C ALA A 140 4.78 -18.12 -4.01
N ALA A 141 5.57 -18.19 -2.93
CA ALA A 141 5.70 -17.12 -1.96
C ALA A 141 6.35 -15.85 -2.56
N ASN A 142 7.29 -16.00 -3.48
CA ASN A 142 7.89 -14.87 -4.19
C ASN A 142 6.86 -14.17 -5.11
N ILE A 143 6.04 -14.94 -5.82
CA ILE A 143 4.94 -14.42 -6.66
C ILE A 143 3.95 -13.66 -5.78
N TYR A 144 3.51 -14.26 -4.67
CA TYR A 144 2.62 -13.65 -3.70
C TYR A 144 3.17 -12.31 -3.17
N ALA A 145 4.42 -12.33 -2.69
CA ALA A 145 5.05 -11.12 -2.16
C ALA A 145 5.26 -10.04 -3.23
N ALA A 146 5.61 -10.44 -4.46
CA ALA A 146 5.79 -9.50 -5.57
C ALA A 146 4.48 -8.81 -5.97
N ALA A 147 3.37 -9.56 -5.98
CA ALA A 147 2.05 -9.04 -6.32
C ALA A 147 1.51 -8.02 -5.30
N LEU A 148 1.87 -8.19 -4.01
CA LEU A 148 1.45 -7.27 -2.94
C LEU A 148 2.33 -6.03 -2.80
N ARG A 149 3.52 -6.01 -3.39
CA ARG A 149 4.36 -4.81 -3.40
C ARG A 149 3.73 -3.72 -4.24
N ILE A 150 3.71 -2.51 -3.71
CA ILE A 150 3.24 -1.33 -4.43
C ILE A 150 4.47 -0.63 -5.02
N PRO A 151 4.72 -0.74 -6.34
CA PRO A 151 5.97 -0.26 -6.96
C PRO A 151 6.24 1.22 -6.72
N LEU A 152 5.18 2.05 -6.73
CA LEU A 152 5.27 3.49 -6.49
C LEU A 152 5.85 3.81 -5.11
N PHE A 153 5.49 3.03 -4.09
CA PHE A 153 5.99 3.23 -2.73
C PHE A 153 7.48 2.89 -2.62
N ALA A 154 7.94 1.84 -3.29
CA ALA A 154 9.36 1.50 -3.29
C ALA A 154 10.22 2.62 -3.88
N THR A 155 9.72 3.29 -4.94
CA THR A 155 10.44 4.38 -5.63
C THR A 155 10.38 5.71 -4.87
N LEU A 156 9.24 6.02 -4.24
CA LEU A 156 8.98 7.31 -3.61
C LEU A 156 9.10 7.29 -2.08
N SER A 157 9.53 6.16 -1.48
CA SER A 157 9.52 5.96 -0.03
C SER A 157 10.19 7.10 0.74
N ALA A 158 11.42 7.47 0.39
CA ALA A 158 12.16 8.51 1.09
C ALA A 158 11.44 9.88 1.02
N TYR A 159 10.83 10.21 -0.13
CA TYR A 159 10.11 11.47 -0.30
C TYR A 159 8.78 11.49 0.45
N LEU A 160 8.02 10.41 0.41
CA LEU A 160 6.72 10.32 1.09
C LEU A 160 6.88 10.35 2.61
N ILE A 161 7.89 9.65 3.15
CA ILE A 161 8.20 9.65 4.59
C ILE A 161 8.68 11.04 5.02
N ALA A 162 9.61 11.64 4.27
CA ALA A 162 10.09 12.99 4.56
C ALA A 162 8.93 14.01 4.53
N LEU A 163 8.08 13.94 3.51
CA LEU A 163 6.91 14.81 3.37
C LEU A 163 5.93 14.61 4.54
N LYS A 164 5.60 13.36 4.89
CA LYS A 164 4.75 13.05 6.04
C LYS A 164 5.27 13.66 7.32
N ASN A 165 6.58 13.52 7.59
CA ASN A 165 7.20 14.03 8.81
C ASN A 165 7.25 15.58 8.85
N MET A 166 7.33 16.23 7.69
CA MET A 166 7.33 17.70 7.58
C MET A 166 5.92 18.31 7.61
N MET A 167 4.87 17.55 7.28
CA MET A 167 3.49 18.05 7.15
C MET A 167 2.98 18.82 8.38
N PRO A 168 3.16 18.36 9.64
CA PRO A 168 2.70 19.09 10.80
C PRO A 168 3.35 20.48 10.90
N LEU A 169 4.62 20.61 10.54
CA LEU A 169 5.37 21.86 10.52
C LEU A 169 4.88 22.80 9.40
N ILE A 170 4.63 22.25 8.21
CA ILE A 170 4.09 23.00 7.06
C ILE A 170 2.69 23.54 7.39
N ILE A 171 1.80 22.70 7.89
CA ILE A 171 0.43 23.08 8.25
C ILE A 171 0.44 24.12 9.39
N GLY A 172 1.23 23.87 10.43
CA GLY A 172 1.38 24.81 11.55
C GLY A 172 1.93 26.16 11.11
N GLY A 173 2.97 26.18 10.27
CA GLY A 173 3.54 27.40 9.73
C GLY A 173 2.56 28.20 8.85
N LEU A 174 1.83 27.51 7.96
CA LEU A 174 0.81 28.15 7.13
C LEU A 174 -0.36 28.68 7.97
N ALA A 175 -0.80 27.96 9.00
CA ALA A 175 -1.85 28.43 9.90
C ALA A 175 -1.45 29.69 10.67
N VAL A 176 -0.21 29.76 11.17
CA VAL A 176 0.33 30.95 11.81
C VAL A 176 0.40 32.12 10.82
N LEU A 177 0.82 31.88 9.58
CA LEU A 177 0.88 32.90 8.55
C LEU A 177 -0.52 33.45 8.22
N VAL A 178 -1.54 32.59 8.12
CA VAL A 178 -2.94 33.03 7.98
C VAL A 178 -3.36 33.91 9.13
N ALA A 179 -3.07 33.52 10.38
CA ALA A 179 -3.41 34.34 11.56
C ALA A 179 -2.76 35.72 11.52
N ILE A 180 -1.49 35.81 11.11
CA ILE A 180 -0.79 37.12 10.99
C ILE A 180 -1.40 37.98 9.88
N LEU A 181 -1.80 37.41 8.75
CA LEU A 181 -2.38 38.18 7.63
C LEU A 181 -3.82 38.60 7.88
N CYS A 182 -4.52 38.04 8.86
CA CYS A 182 -5.87 38.41 9.25
C CYS A 182 -5.93 39.54 10.29
N VAL A 183 -4.81 39.92 10.92
CA VAL A 183 -4.70 41.00 11.91
C VAL A 183 -4.29 42.32 11.24
#